data_74dcbdde1c7b7077413f766cb07e0224
#
_entry.id   74dcbdde1c7b7077413f766cb07e0224
#
_cell.length_a   1.000
_cell.length_b   1.000
_cell.length_c   1.000
_cell.angle_alpha   90.00
_cell.angle_beta   90.00
_cell.angle_gamma   90.00
#
_symmetry.space_group_name_H-M   'P 1'
#
loop_
_entity.id
_entity.type
_entity.pdbx_description
1 polymer ?
#
loop_
_entity_poly.entity_id
_entity_poly.type
_entity_poly.pdbx_seq_one_letter_code
_entity_poly.pdbx_strand_id
1 'polypeptide(L)'
;FQRRLKKMFDWKKPTVQMLGRWQPWHDGHQELFKRAIDKTGQVIIQVRDVHGASGGDGQDDNPFDWDAVCKNISDGLLNDDFQRGIHYEIMMVPNVVNITYGRGVGYVFEEEIFEDSVTQISATKIRKKI
;
A
#
# COMPACT_ATOMS: atom_id res chain seq x y z
N PHE A 1 5.51 -18.18 26.20
CA PHE A 1 5.59 -18.53 25.44
C PHE A 1 4.64 -18.34 24.48
N GLN A 2 3.56 -18.46 24.63
CA GLN A 2 2.76 -18.22 23.68
C GLN A 2 2.45 -16.90 23.47
N ARG A 3 2.45 -16.14 24.42
CA ARG A 3 2.16 -14.82 24.30
C ARG A 3 3.16 -14.20 23.45
N ARG A 4 4.25 -14.68 23.42
CA ARG A 4 5.14 -14.09 22.59
C ARG A 4 4.79 -14.49 21.25
N LEU A 5 3.80 -15.25 21.09
CA LEU A 5 3.32 -15.50 19.82
C LEU A 5 2.59 -14.32 19.34
N LYS A 6 3.28 -13.44 18.69
CA LYS A 6 2.61 -12.35 18.04
C LYS A 6 1.72 -12.94 17.00
N LYS A 7 0.60 -12.29 16.74
CA LYS A 7 -0.31 -12.76 15.73
C LYS A 7 0.33 -12.54 14.38
N MET A 8 0.58 -13.61 13.68
CA MET A 8 1.12 -13.52 12.34
C MET A 8 0.04 -13.04 11.39
N PHE A 9 0.46 -12.48 10.26
CA PHE A 9 -0.44 -12.08 9.20
C PHE A 9 -1.24 -13.31 8.77
N ASP A 10 -2.56 -13.18 8.74
CA ASP A 10 -3.43 -14.32 8.48
C ASP A 10 -4.26 -14.03 7.23
N TRP A 11 -4.05 -14.80 6.18
CA TRP A 11 -4.70 -14.59 4.90
C TRP A 11 -6.22 -14.73 4.96
N LYS A 12 -6.75 -15.33 6.01
CA LYS A 12 -8.20 -15.54 6.14
C LYS A 12 -8.89 -14.48 6.99
N LYS A 13 -8.14 -13.61 7.63
CA LYS A 13 -8.76 -12.56 8.44
C LYS A 13 -9.07 -11.33 7.62
N PRO A 14 -10.00 -10.51 8.07
CA PRO A 14 -10.27 -9.25 7.41
C PRO A 14 -8.98 -8.44 7.25
N THR A 15 -8.77 -7.94 6.06
CA THR A 15 -7.51 -7.29 5.70
C THR A 15 -7.82 -6.05 4.88
N VAL A 16 -7.08 -4.97 5.11
CA VAL A 16 -7.20 -3.79 4.28
C VAL A 16 -6.24 -3.92 3.10
N GLN A 17 -6.72 -3.60 1.91
CA GLN A 17 -5.91 -3.61 0.71
C GLN A 17 -5.38 -2.22 0.44
N MET A 18 -4.08 -2.12 0.21
CA MET A 18 -3.47 -0.88 -0.28
C MET A 18 -2.84 -1.20 -1.62
N LEU A 19 -3.40 -0.66 -2.68
CA LEU A 19 -2.92 -0.91 -4.04
C LEU A 19 -2.21 0.33 -4.57
N GLY A 20 -1.00 0.18 -5.06
CA GLY A 20 -0.26 1.31 -5.59
C GLY A 20 1.02 0.90 -6.30
N ARG A 21 1.76 1.91 -6.79
CA ARG A 21 3.04 1.68 -7.44
C ARG A 21 4.19 1.73 -6.45
N TRP A 22 4.05 2.58 -5.43
CA TRP A 22 5.02 2.78 -4.36
C TRP A 22 6.42 3.12 -4.93
N GLN A 23 6.48 4.19 -5.73
CA GLN A 23 7.68 4.58 -6.49
C GLN A 23 8.17 6.00 -6.14
N PRO A 24 8.69 6.26 -4.94
CA PRO A 24 8.91 5.31 -3.83
C PRO A 24 7.83 5.42 -2.76
N TRP A 25 7.96 4.60 -1.77
CA TRP A 25 7.18 4.72 -0.54
C TRP A 25 7.63 6.00 0.17
N HIS A 26 6.70 6.81 0.64
CA HIS A 26 7.01 8.07 1.30
C HIS A 26 6.09 8.31 2.49
N ASP A 27 6.24 9.45 3.15
CA ASP A 27 5.52 9.76 4.37
C ASP A 27 4.00 9.73 4.20
N GLY A 28 3.51 10.15 3.04
CA GLY A 28 2.08 10.08 2.77
C GLY A 28 1.58 8.64 2.74
N HIS A 29 2.37 7.74 2.18
CA HIS A 29 2.02 6.32 2.17
C HIS A 29 2.11 5.73 3.58
N GLN A 30 3.09 6.19 4.35
CA GLN A 30 3.24 5.74 5.73
C GLN A 30 2.00 6.11 6.55
N GLU A 31 1.50 7.32 6.38
CA GLU A 31 0.31 7.77 7.08
C GLU A 31 -0.92 7.00 6.63
N LEU A 32 -1.00 6.72 5.34
CA LEU A 32 -2.10 5.92 4.80
C LEU A 32 -2.10 4.53 5.43
N PHE A 33 -0.92 3.93 5.57
CA PHE A 33 -0.80 2.61 6.19
C PHE A 33 -1.29 2.66 7.64
N LYS A 34 -0.92 3.70 8.38
CA LYS A 34 -1.34 3.79 9.78
C LYS A 34 -2.85 3.85 9.91
N ARG A 35 -3.52 4.55 9.00
CA ARG A 35 -4.97 4.58 9.00
C ARG A 35 -5.56 3.25 8.58
N ALA A 36 -4.93 2.61 7.61
CA ALA A 36 -5.42 1.32 7.11
C ALA A 36 -5.34 0.24 8.19
N ILE A 37 -4.23 0.16 8.90
CA ILE A 37 -4.07 -0.91 9.86
C ILE A 37 -5.02 -0.78 11.04
N ASP A 38 -5.47 0.44 11.33
CA ASP A 38 -6.43 0.64 12.40
C ASP A 38 -7.80 0.06 12.08
N LYS A 39 -8.08 -0.21 10.81
CA LYS A 39 -9.41 -0.69 10.40
C LYS A 39 -9.59 -2.17 10.67
N THR A 40 -8.57 -2.97 10.43
CA THR A 40 -8.69 -4.42 10.58
C THR A 40 -7.54 -5.07 11.36
N GLY A 41 -6.44 -4.35 11.56
CA GLY A 41 -5.30 -4.89 12.26
C GLY A 41 -4.25 -5.50 11.37
N GLN A 42 -4.51 -5.64 10.09
CA GLN A 42 -3.49 -6.10 9.15
C GLN A 42 -3.78 -5.56 7.75
N VAL A 43 -2.74 -5.41 6.95
CA VAL A 43 -2.82 -4.78 5.65
C VAL A 43 -2.06 -5.62 4.62
N ILE A 44 -2.64 -5.78 3.44
CA ILE A 44 -1.91 -6.33 2.31
C ILE A 44 -1.52 -5.17 1.41
N ILE A 45 -0.22 -5.01 1.18
CA ILE A 45 0.30 -3.95 0.32
C ILE A 45 0.55 -4.57 -1.04
N GLN A 46 -0.24 -4.17 -2.01
CA GLN A 46 -0.16 -4.72 -3.35
C GLN A 46 0.59 -3.75 -4.24
N VAL A 47 1.64 -4.25 -4.86
CA VAL A 47 2.55 -3.46 -5.68
C VAL A 47 2.25 -3.74 -7.14
N ARG A 48 1.82 -2.71 -7.86
CA ARG A 48 1.57 -2.84 -9.29
C ARG A 48 2.91 -3.04 -10.01
N ASP A 49 2.95 -3.98 -10.91
CA ASP A 49 4.15 -4.31 -11.66
C ASP A 49 4.32 -3.31 -12.80
N VAL A 50 4.96 -2.20 -12.49
CA VAL A 50 5.13 -1.11 -13.47
C VAL A 50 6.59 -0.72 -13.70
N HIS A 51 7.54 -1.42 -13.10
CA HIS A 51 8.96 -1.07 -13.25
C HIS A 51 9.32 -1.03 -14.74
N GLY A 52 9.83 0.12 -15.17
CA GLY A 52 10.19 0.28 -16.56
C GLY A 52 9.03 0.51 -17.52
N ALA A 53 7.80 0.47 -17.02
CA ALA A 53 6.67 0.74 -17.89
C ALA A 53 6.56 2.22 -18.18
N SER A 54 5.96 2.54 -19.33
CA SER A 54 5.76 3.92 -19.73
C SER A 54 4.53 4.00 -20.64
N GLY A 55 4.13 5.22 -20.95
CA GLY A 55 3.13 5.43 -21.97
C GLY A 55 1.72 5.67 -21.47
N GLY A 56 1.51 5.90 -20.20
CA GLY A 56 0.18 6.23 -19.72
C GLY A 56 0.25 7.01 -18.45
N ASP A 57 -0.84 7.65 -18.08
CA ASP A 57 -0.90 8.39 -16.84
C ASP A 57 -0.60 7.45 -15.68
N GLY A 58 0.34 7.85 -14.85
CA GLY A 58 0.76 7.02 -13.74
C GLY A 58 1.65 5.86 -14.15
N GLN A 59 2.07 5.81 -15.40
CA GLN A 59 2.93 4.75 -15.90
C GLN A 59 4.37 5.21 -16.09
N ASP A 60 4.60 6.52 -16.08
CA ASP A 60 5.94 7.04 -16.27
C ASP A 60 6.70 7.08 -14.95
N ASP A 61 8.01 7.12 -15.04
CA ASP A 61 8.84 7.33 -13.88
C ASP A 61 8.66 6.25 -12.81
N ASN A 62 8.97 5.02 -13.18
CA ASN A 62 8.91 3.89 -12.27
C ASN A 62 10.30 3.26 -12.16
N PRO A 63 11.26 3.96 -11.52
CA PRO A 63 12.64 3.53 -11.50
C PRO A 63 12.96 2.39 -10.55
N PHE A 64 12.05 2.06 -9.63
CA PHE A 64 12.37 1.07 -8.61
C PHE A 64 11.83 -0.30 -9.00
N ASP A 65 12.68 -1.30 -8.98
CA ASP A 65 12.26 -2.67 -9.24
C ASP A 65 11.63 -3.27 -7.98
N TRP A 66 11.24 -4.54 -8.09
CA TRP A 66 10.55 -5.23 -7.00
C TRP A 66 11.34 -5.21 -5.70
N ASP A 67 12.63 -5.53 -5.78
CA ASP A 67 13.45 -5.60 -4.57
C ASP A 67 13.57 -4.22 -3.91
N ALA A 68 13.75 -3.18 -4.70
CA ALA A 68 13.87 -1.82 -4.18
C ALA A 68 12.55 -1.37 -3.55
N VAL A 69 11.42 -1.66 -4.19
CA VAL A 69 10.12 -1.29 -3.65
C VAL A 69 9.88 -1.99 -2.32
N CYS A 70 10.14 -3.29 -2.25
CA CYS A 70 9.95 -4.03 -1.00
C CYS A 70 10.84 -3.49 0.11
N LYS A 71 12.09 -3.16 -0.21
CA LYS A 71 13.00 -2.63 0.78
C LYS A 71 12.54 -1.27 1.28
N ASN A 72 12.12 -0.40 0.38
CA ASN A 72 11.66 0.93 0.75
C ASN A 72 10.44 0.85 1.68
N ILE A 73 9.51 -0.02 1.37
CA ILE A 73 8.32 -0.19 2.20
C ILE A 73 8.69 -0.75 3.56
N SER A 74 9.48 -1.82 3.57
CA SER A 74 9.84 -2.49 4.82
C SER A 74 10.65 -1.59 5.74
N ASP A 75 11.62 -0.87 5.19
CA ASP A 75 12.43 0.04 5.97
C ASP A 75 11.59 1.18 6.53
N GLY A 76 10.69 1.73 5.71
CA GLY A 76 9.82 2.81 6.15
C GLY A 76 8.90 2.37 7.28
N LEU A 77 8.26 1.24 7.12
CA LEU A 77 7.32 0.77 8.12
C LEU A 77 8.01 0.33 9.41
N LEU A 78 9.24 -0.17 9.30
CA LEU A 78 9.98 -0.56 10.49
C LEU A 78 10.29 0.65 11.37
N ASN A 79 10.40 1.84 10.81
CA ASN A 79 10.63 3.04 11.60
C ASN A 79 9.49 3.29 12.59
N ASP A 80 8.30 2.79 12.29
CA ASP A 80 7.15 2.91 13.19
C ASP A 80 6.79 1.57 13.82
N ASP A 81 7.76 0.65 13.85
CA ASP A 81 7.65 -0.65 14.50
C ASP A 81 6.65 -1.60 13.84
N PHE A 82 6.34 -1.41 12.57
CA PHE A 82 5.51 -2.36 11.84
C PHE A 82 6.42 -3.37 11.15
N GLN A 83 6.07 -4.65 11.29
CA GLN A 83 6.90 -5.74 10.80
C GLN A 83 6.18 -6.55 9.74
N ARG A 84 6.89 -6.84 8.65
CA ARG A 84 6.36 -7.69 7.59
C ARG A 84 6.12 -9.09 8.13
N GLY A 85 5.01 -9.67 7.74
CA GLY A 85 4.65 -11.01 8.22
C GLY A 85 3.82 -11.00 9.50
N ILE A 86 3.73 -9.84 10.16
CA ILE A 86 2.92 -9.68 11.36
C ILE A 86 1.82 -8.65 11.08
N HIS A 87 2.23 -7.44 10.75
CA HIS A 87 1.28 -6.35 10.53
C HIS A 87 0.84 -6.25 9.08
N TYR A 88 1.66 -6.72 8.16
CA TYR A 88 1.37 -6.59 6.75
C TYR A 88 2.12 -7.64 5.95
N GLU A 89 1.72 -7.79 4.71
CA GLU A 89 2.49 -8.51 3.71
C GLU A 89 2.54 -7.65 2.45
N ILE A 90 3.46 -8.00 1.56
CA ILE A 90 3.64 -7.29 0.30
C ILE A 90 3.49 -8.32 -0.82
N MET A 91 2.67 -7.99 -1.82
CA MET A 91 2.55 -8.91 -2.95
C MET A 91 2.54 -8.12 -4.25
N MET A 92 3.16 -8.68 -5.27
CA MET A 92 3.14 -8.08 -6.58
C MET A 92 1.84 -8.43 -7.28
N VAL A 93 1.26 -7.47 -7.94
CA VAL A 93 0.07 -7.68 -8.76
C VAL A 93 0.36 -7.10 -10.14
N PRO A 94 -0.39 -7.50 -11.16
CA PRO A 94 -0.22 -6.88 -12.47
C PRO A 94 -0.49 -5.38 -12.40
N ASN A 95 -0.26 -4.70 -13.51
CA ASN A 95 -0.50 -3.26 -13.59
C ASN A 95 -2.00 -2.98 -13.59
N VAL A 96 -2.61 -3.13 -12.43
CA VAL A 96 -4.06 -3.01 -12.23
C VAL A 96 -4.48 -1.56 -12.35
N VAL A 97 -5.45 -1.29 -13.20
CA VAL A 97 -6.00 0.06 -13.39
C VAL A 97 -7.51 0.10 -13.18
N ASN A 98 -8.12 -1.01 -12.90
CA ASN A 98 -9.57 -1.08 -12.70
C ASN A 98 -9.86 -2.11 -11.61
N ILE A 99 -10.74 -1.76 -10.69
CA ILE A 99 -11.17 -2.66 -9.63
C ILE A 99 -12.65 -2.90 -9.83
N THR A 100 -12.99 -4.10 -10.29
CA THR A 100 -14.37 -4.44 -10.62
C THR A 100 -14.83 -5.55 -9.69
N TYR A 101 -16.02 -5.42 -9.16
CA TYR A 101 -16.58 -6.45 -8.31
C TYR A 101 -18.05 -6.68 -8.68
N GLY A 102 -18.54 -7.89 -8.41
CA GLY A 102 -19.90 -8.25 -8.82
C GLY A 102 -20.96 -7.91 -7.80
N ARG A 103 -20.65 -8.12 -6.54
CA ARG A 103 -21.60 -7.82 -5.46
C ARG A 103 -20.86 -7.10 -4.37
N GLY A 104 -21.47 -6.05 -3.83
CA GLY A 104 -20.84 -5.23 -2.80
C GLY A 104 -20.96 -5.80 -1.38
N VAL A 105 -21.11 -7.08 -1.23
CA VAL A 105 -21.34 -7.69 0.07
C VAL A 105 -20.05 -7.64 0.90
N GLY A 106 -20.04 -6.81 1.90
CA GLY A 106 -18.93 -6.74 2.83
C GLY A 106 -17.71 -5.96 2.37
N TYR A 107 -17.72 -5.46 1.14
CA TYR A 107 -16.59 -4.66 0.67
C TYR A 107 -16.83 -3.19 0.99
N VAL A 108 -15.79 -2.55 1.52
CA VAL A 108 -15.84 -1.13 1.81
C VAL A 108 -14.75 -0.46 0.99
N PHE A 109 -15.10 0.61 0.28
CA PHE A 109 -14.15 1.36 -0.52
C PHE A 109 -14.06 2.75 0.11
N GLU A 110 -12.87 3.08 0.61
CA GLU A 110 -12.68 4.34 1.31
C GLU A 110 -11.49 5.09 0.76
N GLU A 111 -11.68 6.38 0.57
CA GLU A 111 -10.59 7.27 0.23
C GLU A 111 -10.24 8.03 1.49
N GLU A 112 -8.98 7.97 1.91
CA GLU A 112 -8.55 8.67 3.11
C GLU A 112 -8.19 10.10 2.77
N ILE A 113 -8.76 11.03 3.51
CA ILE A 113 -8.51 12.45 3.34
C ILE A 113 -7.58 12.91 4.45
N PHE A 114 -6.45 13.48 4.08
CA PHE A 114 -5.44 13.87 5.05
C PHE A 114 -5.40 15.38 5.24
N GLU A 115 -4.60 15.80 6.21
CA GLU A 115 -4.32 17.21 6.39
C GLU A 115 -3.56 17.75 5.20
N ASP A 116 -3.56 19.07 5.07
CA ASP A 116 -3.05 19.72 3.88
C ASP A 116 -1.67 19.27 3.45
N SER A 117 -0.74 19.13 4.38
CA SER A 117 0.61 18.76 4.00
C SER A 117 0.68 17.38 3.35
N VAL A 118 -0.01 16.41 3.93
CA VAL A 118 -0.01 15.06 3.41
C VAL A 118 -0.83 15.00 2.13
N THR A 119 -1.95 15.70 2.12
CA THR A 119 -2.80 15.78 0.94
C THR A 119 -2.04 16.37 -0.24
N GLN A 120 -1.19 17.36 0.00
CA GLN A 120 -0.44 17.95 -1.07
C GLN A 120 0.56 16.99 -1.68
N ILE A 121 1.20 16.16 -0.89
CA ILE A 121 2.10 15.15 -1.43
C ILE A 121 1.34 14.24 -2.37
N SER A 122 0.20 13.75 -1.92
CA SER A 122 -0.63 12.87 -2.73
C SER A 122 -1.20 13.58 -3.94
N ALA A 123 -1.67 14.81 -3.76
CA ALA A 123 -2.27 15.58 -4.84
C ALA A 123 -1.25 15.90 -5.93
N THR A 124 -0.01 16.15 -5.56
CA THR A 124 1.03 16.40 -6.53
C THR A 124 1.20 15.17 -7.43
N LYS A 125 1.22 13.99 -6.82
CA LYS A 125 1.34 12.78 -7.60
C LYS A 125 0.12 12.58 -8.49
N ILE A 126 -1.05 12.81 -7.97
CA ILE A 126 -2.28 12.67 -8.74
C ILE A 126 -2.29 13.63 -9.92
N ARG A 127 -1.93 14.90 -9.66
CA ARG A 127 -1.92 15.87 -10.74
C ARG A 127 -0.90 15.55 -11.82
N LYS A 128 0.20 14.94 -11.47
CA LYS A 128 1.17 14.54 -12.46
C LYS A 128 0.67 13.37 -13.29
N LYS A 129 -0.25 12.61 -12.77
CA LYS A 129 -0.81 11.49 -13.51
C LYS A 129 -1.95 11.95 -14.41
N ILE A 130 -2.56 13.05 -14.09
CA ILE A 130 -3.65 13.60 -14.87
C ILE A 130 -3.09 14.56 -15.89
#